data_0fd32b824d5574b9876370f4a0da1408
#
_entry.id   0fd32b824d5574b9876370f4a0da1408
#
_cell.length_a   1.000
_cell.length_b   1.000
_cell.length_c   1.000
_cell.angle_alpha   90.00
_cell.angle_beta   90.00
_cell.angle_gamma   90.00
#
_symmetry.space_group_name_H-M   'P 1'
#
loop_
_entity.id
_entity.type
_entity.pdbx_description
1 polymer ?
#
loop_
_entity_poly.entity_id
_entity_poly.type
_entity_poly.pdbx_seq_one_letter_code
_entity_poly.pdbx_strand_id
1 'polypeptide(L)'
;MGDVRMGRLRSLAVAMALFLSTASPSSAAQKWGIDGEMVAQFEAKVVDMLCELRGDCPAACGGGKRQLGLVRDDGTLLLAVKSNTLFAGATLDLLPYCGQRVEVDGLIISHPGMVIYMLQRLRAPGTTEWVRATAFAEDWKQRNNTENAKRWFRRDGMANDVIRTFGKVGRPDIVPPPSE
;
A
#
# COMPACT_ATOMS: atom_id res chain seq x y z
N MET A 1 -46.34 -33.39 66.62
CA MET A 1 -46.56 -33.70 65.16
C MET A 1 -46.49 -32.39 64.41
N GLY A 2 -45.43 -32.09 63.84
CA GLY A 2 -45.21 -30.83 63.15
C GLY A 2 -44.15 -31.09 62.01
N ASP A 3 -44.64 -31.04 60.79
CA ASP A 3 -43.88 -31.29 59.55
C ASP A 3 -42.94 -30.12 59.28
N VAL A 4 -41.65 -30.43 59.14
CA VAL A 4 -40.62 -29.48 58.71
C VAL A 4 -40.52 -29.55 57.20
N ARG A 5 -41.07 -28.57 56.52
CA ARG A 5 -40.87 -28.38 55.06
C ARG A 5 -39.47 -27.85 54.76
N MET A 6 -38.67 -28.69 54.14
CA MET A 6 -37.33 -28.39 53.63
C MET A 6 -37.42 -27.53 52.37
N GLY A 7 -37.05 -26.24 52.49
CA GLY A 7 -36.95 -25.29 51.34
C GLY A 7 -35.76 -25.62 50.46
N ARG A 8 -36.01 -25.88 49.19
CA ARG A 8 -34.97 -26.09 48.16
C ARG A 8 -34.38 -24.74 47.78
N LEU A 9 -33.13 -24.49 48.15
CA LEU A 9 -32.34 -23.42 47.57
C LEU A 9 -32.08 -23.76 46.09
N ARG A 10 -32.60 -22.94 45.19
CA ARG A 10 -32.24 -22.95 43.78
C ARG A 10 -31.00 -22.10 43.59
N SER A 11 -29.83 -22.73 43.38
CA SER A 11 -28.58 -22.10 42.98
C SER A 11 -28.74 -21.61 41.55
N LEU A 12 -28.80 -20.30 41.36
CA LEU A 12 -28.67 -19.64 40.05
C LEU A 12 -27.16 -19.61 39.69
N ALA A 13 -26.73 -20.51 38.81
CA ALA A 13 -25.42 -20.43 38.19
C ALA A 13 -25.48 -19.38 37.08
N VAL A 14 -24.89 -18.22 37.35
CA VAL A 14 -24.66 -17.18 36.31
C VAL A 14 -23.49 -17.63 35.46
N ALA A 15 -23.78 -18.11 34.27
CA ALA A 15 -22.74 -18.40 33.25
C ALA A 15 -22.24 -17.08 32.65
N MET A 16 -21.09 -16.62 33.11
CA MET A 16 -20.37 -15.46 32.56
C MET A 16 -19.67 -15.93 31.28
N ALA A 17 -20.34 -15.70 30.13
CA ALA A 17 -19.73 -15.95 28.80
C ALA A 17 -18.64 -14.92 28.56
N LEU A 18 -17.36 -15.32 28.68
CA LEU A 18 -16.24 -14.53 28.21
C LEU A 18 -16.28 -14.52 26.66
N PHE A 19 -16.70 -13.39 26.10
CA PHE A 19 -16.45 -13.08 24.69
C PHE A 19 -14.95 -12.86 24.50
N LEU A 20 -14.22 -13.90 24.13
CA LEU A 20 -12.88 -13.75 23.57
C LEU A 20 -13.05 -13.06 22.20
N SER A 21 -12.86 -11.75 22.18
CA SER A 21 -12.67 -11.01 20.93
C SER A 21 -11.38 -11.51 20.28
N THR A 22 -11.48 -12.37 19.28
CA THR A 22 -10.36 -12.74 18.44
C THR A 22 -10.02 -11.53 17.58
N ALA A 23 -9.11 -10.68 18.05
CA ALA A 23 -8.48 -9.67 17.22
C ALA A 23 -7.74 -10.42 16.09
N SER A 24 -8.28 -10.35 14.87
CA SER A 24 -7.57 -10.83 13.68
C SER A 24 -6.22 -10.13 13.63
N PRO A 25 -5.11 -10.84 13.48
CA PRO A 25 -3.81 -10.18 13.37
C PRO A 25 -3.86 -9.25 12.17
N SER A 26 -3.73 -7.95 12.43
CA SER A 26 -3.53 -6.96 11.39
C SER A 26 -2.21 -7.33 10.69
N SER A 27 -2.30 -7.91 9.50
CA SER A 27 -1.12 -8.32 8.74
C SER A 27 -0.26 -7.08 8.48
N ALA A 28 0.88 -6.97 9.14
CA ALA A 28 1.87 -5.94 8.89
C ALA A 28 2.44 -6.07 7.47
N ALA A 29 3.09 -5.02 6.97
CA ALA A 29 3.77 -5.06 5.68
C ALA A 29 4.76 -6.21 5.62
N GLN A 30 4.82 -6.87 4.46
CA GLN A 30 5.69 -8.02 4.23
C GLN A 30 7.03 -7.59 3.69
N LYS A 31 8.10 -8.11 4.28
CA LYS A 31 9.46 -8.00 3.73
C LYS A 31 9.58 -8.75 2.41
N TRP A 32 10.44 -8.23 1.53
CA TRP A 32 10.65 -8.76 0.18
C TRP A 32 12.02 -9.39 -0.03
N GLY A 33 12.90 -9.29 0.99
CA GLY A 33 14.27 -9.77 0.93
C GLY A 33 15.20 -8.84 0.16
N ILE A 34 14.88 -7.55 0.11
CA ILE A 34 15.74 -6.54 -0.52
C ILE A 34 16.70 -6.00 0.54
N ASP A 35 17.98 -5.86 0.21
CA ASP A 35 18.96 -5.27 1.11
C ASP A 35 18.57 -3.84 1.49
N GLY A 36 18.71 -3.52 2.78
CA GLY A 36 18.35 -2.20 3.32
C GLY A 36 16.85 -1.98 3.54
N GLU A 37 16.00 -3.02 3.39
CA GLU A 37 14.57 -2.89 3.68
C GLU A 37 14.26 -2.94 5.17
N MET A 38 13.34 -2.08 5.60
CA MET A 38 12.81 -2.05 6.95
C MET A 38 11.29 -1.85 6.91
N VAL A 39 10.54 -2.69 7.62
CA VAL A 39 9.09 -2.47 7.80
C VAL A 39 8.87 -1.17 8.56
N ALA A 40 8.02 -0.31 8.04
CA ALA A 40 7.73 0.98 8.63
C ALA A 40 6.24 1.35 8.44
N GLN A 41 5.60 1.66 9.56
CA GLN A 41 4.25 2.19 9.63
C GLN A 41 4.31 3.58 10.27
N PHE A 42 3.73 4.58 9.62
CA PHE A 42 3.72 5.96 10.13
C PHE A 42 2.62 6.79 9.48
N GLU A 43 2.31 7.94 10.08
CA GLU A 43 1.49 8.97 9.46
C GLU A 43 2.33 9.92 8.63
N ALA A 44 1.79 10.34 7.47
CA ALA A 44 2.42 11.30 6.59
C ALA A 44 1.38 12.09 5.78
N LYS A 45 1.77 13.25 5.27
CA LYS A 45 0.99 14.02 4.31
C LYS A 45 1.31 13.54 2.89
N VAL A 46 0.29 13.28 2.09
CA VAL A 46 0.44 12.96 0.66
C VAL A 46 0.71 14.25 -0.11
N VAL A 47 1.76 14.25 -0.92
CA VAL A 47 2.23 15.43 -1.65
C VAL A 47 2.60 15.08 -3.09
N ASP A 48 2.56 16.11 -3.95
CA ASP A 48 3.21 16.07 -5.26
C ASP A 48 4.72 16.32 -5.06
N MET A 49 5.54 15.39 -5.55
CA MET A 49 6.99 15.46 -5.39
C MET A 49 7.60 16.74 -6.00
N LEU A 50 7.14 17.17 -7.17
CA LEU A 50 7.64 18.40 -7.79
C LEU A 50 7.16 19.65 -7.06
N CYS A 51 5.95 19.61 -6.51
CA CYS A 51 5.46 20.70 -5.66
C CYS A 51 6.36 20.90 -4.45
N GLU A 52 6.67 19.84 -3.71
CA GLU A 52 7.54 19.92 -2.53
C GLU A 52 8.98 20.32 -2.87
N LEU A 53 9.51 19.84 -3.98
CA LEU A 53 10.91 20.09 -4.36
C LEU A 53 11.13 21.46 -5.02
N ARG A 54 10.13 22.00 -5.72
CA ARG A 54 10.32 23.17 -6.60
C ARG A 54 9.23 24.24 -6.49
N GLY A 55 8.19 24.01 -5.71
CA GLY A 55 7.05 24.93 -5.61
C GLY A 55 6.13 24.91 -6.83
N ASP A 56 6.28 23.95 -7.75
CA ASP A 56 5.38 23.78 -8.90
C ASP A 56 4.18 22.92 -8.48
N CYS A 57 3.14 23.57 -7.98
CA CYS A 57 2.01 22.94 -7.29
C CYS A 57 0.71 23.03 -8.10
N PRO A 58 0.46 22.08 -9.01
CA PRO A 58 -0.82 22.01 -9.73
C PRO A 58 -1.95 21.54 -8.82
N ALA A 59 -3.17 21.90 -9.17
CA ALA A 59 -4.36 21.44 -8.47
C ALA A 59 -4.42 19.90 -8.43
N ALA A 60 -4.98 19.35 -7.35
CA ALA A 60 -5.18 17.91 -7.15
C ALA A 60 -3.91 17.07 -7.43
N CYS A 61 -2.74 17.56 -7.02
CA CYS A 61 -1.44 16.88 -7.25
C CYS A 61 -1.23 16.44 -8.72
N GLY A 62 -1.65 17.29 -9.66
CA GLY A 62 -1.52 17.02 -11.10
C GLY A 62 -2.44 15.95 -11.66
N GLY A 63 -3.50 15.55 -10.92
CA GLY A 63 -4.53 14.63 -11.41
C GLY A 63 -4.00 13.25 -11.85
N GLY A 64 -3.03 12.72 -11.12
CA GLY A 64 -2.43 11.41 -11.41
C GLY A 64 -1.32 11.43 -12.48
N LYS A 65 -0.98 12.59 -13.03
CA LYS A 65 0.09 12.75 -14.04
C LYS A 65 1.47 13.02 -13.44
N ARG A 66 1.55 13.14 -12.11
CA ARG A 66 2.77 13.43 -11.37
C ARG A 66 3.05 12.37 -10.33
N GLN A 67 4.32 12.17 -10.02
CA GLN A 67 4.73 11.26 -8.96
C GLN A 67 4.34 11.83 -7.61
N LEU A 68 3.65 11.05 -6.80
CA LEU A 68 3.30 11.39 -5.43
C LEU A 68 4.30 10.79 -4.43
N GLY A 69 4.40 11.46 -3.31
CA GLY A 69 5.26 11.08 -2.19
C GLY A 69 4.58 11.35 -0.87
N LEU A 70 5.35 11.18 0.18
CA LEU A 70 4.93 11.30 1.57
C LEU A 70 5.87 12.24 2.31
N VAL A 71 5.33 13.27 2.97
CA VAL A 71 6.08 14.11 3.89
C VAL A 71 5.73 13.71 5.32
N ARG A 72 6.73 13.32 6.09
CA ARG A 72 6.63 12.99 7.51
C ARG A 72 6.63 14.26 8.36
N ASP A 73 6.27 14.14 9.64
CA ASP A 73 6.24 15.28 10.58
C ASP A 73 7.62 15.89 10.83
N ASP A 74 8.69 15.12 10.66
CA ASP A 74 10.06 15.59 10.73
C ASP A 74 10.55 16.32 9.46
N GLY A 75 9.66 16.48 8.47
CA GLY A 75 9.97 17.10 7.17
C GLY A 75 10.62 16.14 6.16
N THR A 76 10.85 14.89 6.51
CA THR A 76 11.42 13.90 5.59
C THR A 76 10.47 13.66 4.42
N LEU A 77 10.93 13.94 3.20
CA LEU A 77 10.22 13.65 1.95
C LEU A 77 10.63 12.27 1.44
N LEU A 78 9.66 11.39 1.28
CA LEU A 78 9.83 10.04 0.77
C LEU A 78 9.13 9.86 -0.57
N LEU A 79 9.84 9.39 -1.57
CA LEU A 79 9.24 8.94 -2.83
C LEU A 79 8.44 7.66 -2.56
N ALA A 80 7.13 7.71 -2.82
CA ALA A 80 6.28 6.54 -2.69
C ALA A 80 6.30 5.71 -3.97
N VAL A 81 6.63 4.43 -3.84
CA VAL A 81 6.75 3.49 -4.95
C VAL A 81 5.98 2.20 -4.68
N LYS A 82 5.84 1.39 -5.71
CA LYS A 82 5.37 0.01 -5.61
C LYS A 82 6.52 -0.93 -5.89
N SER A 83 6.43 -2.11 -5.33
CA SER A 83 7.39 -3.17 -5.59
C SER A 83 7.23 -3.77 -6.98
N ASN A 84 8.31 -4.37 -7.43
CA ASN A 84 8.46 -5.15 -8.64
C ASN A 84 8.01 -4.43 -9.95
N THR A 85 6.92 -4.80 -10.58
CA THR A 85 6.57 -4.35 -11.93
C THR A 85 5.93 -2.96 -12.01
N LEU A 86 5.70 -2.30 -10.87
CA LEU A 86 4.88 -1.09 -10.78
C LEU A 86 5.55 -0.02 -9.93
N PHE A 87 6.83 0.23 -10.18
CA PHE A 87 7.63 1.16 -9.37
C PHE A 87 6.92 2.52 -9.14
N ALA A 88 6.26 3.08 -10.15
CA ALA A 88 5.52 4.34 -10.07
C ALA A 88 4.03 4.17 -9.67
N GLY A 89 3.54 2.96 -9.47
CA GLY A 89 2.11 2.66 -9.29
C GLY A 89 1.47 3.21 -8.01
N ALA A 90 2.25 3.63 -7.01
CA ALA A 90 1.75 4.21 -5.76
C ALA A 90 0.97 5.53 -5.97
N THR A 91 1.17 6.22 -7.08
CA THR A 91 0.45 7.46 -7.40
C THR A 91 -1.07 7.27 -7.40
N LEU A 92 -1.59 6.20 -7.99
CA LEU A 92 -3.04 5.97 -8.03
C LEU A 92 -3.62 5.64 -6.65
N ASP A 93 -2.85 4.97 -5.79
CA ASP A 93 -3.26 4.68 -4.42
C ASP A 93 -3.31 5.94 -3.56
N LEU A 94 -2.39 6.89 -3.79
CA LEU A 94 -2.25 8.12 -3.00
C LEU A 94 -3.11 9.28 -3.52
N LEU A 95 -3.47 9.30 -4.80
CA LEU A 95 -4.14 10.42 -5.44
C LEU A 95 -5.44 10.87 -4.73
N PRO A 96 -6.31 9.97 -4.23
CA PRO A 96 -7.50 10.37 -3.47
C PRO A 96 -7.19 11.17 -2.20
N TYR A 97 -5.96 11.09 -1.71
CA TYR A 97 -5.51 11.72 -0.46
C TYR A 97 -4.58 12.92 -0.70
N CYS A 98 -4.53 13.46 -1.93
CA CYS A 98 -3.70 14.62 -2.27
C CYS A 98 -3.86 15.75 -1.24
N GLY A 99 -2.77 16.19 -0.61
CA GLY A 99 -2.75 17.21 0.43
C GLY A 99 -3.25 16.78 1.80
N GLN A 100 -3.76 15.56 1.95
CA GLN A 100 -4.30 15.03 3.19
C GLN A 100 -3.27 14.14 3.92
N ARG A 101 -3.52 13.89 5.20
CA ARG A 101 -2.75 12.92 5.98
C ARG A 101 -3.31 11.52 5.76
N VAL A 102 -2.41 10.57 5.74
CA VAL A 102 -2.70 9.13 5.72
C VAL A 102 -1.81 8.41 6.70
N GLU A 103 -2.26 7.28 7.21
CA GLU A 103 -1.40 6.30 7.85
C GLU A 103 -1.02 5.25 6.80
N VAL A 104 0.27 4.99 6.66
CA VAL A 104 0.83 4.08 5.66
C VAL A 104 1.55 2.93 6.32
N ASP A 105 1.51 1.75 5.70
CA ASP A 105 2.26 0.57 6.11
C ASP A 105 2.93 -0.05 4.88
N GLY A 106 4.24 -0.24 4.98
CA GLY A 106 5.08 -0.65 3.87
C GLY A 106 6.53 -0.84 4.27
N LEU A 107 7.43 -0.63 3.33
CA LEU A 107 8.87 -0.78 3.55
C LEU A 107 9.60 0.52 3.23
N ILE A 108 10.44 0.97 4.15
CA ILE A 108 11.53 1.90 3.83
C ILE A 108 12.64 1.07 3.19
N ILE A 109 13.14 1.49 2.05
CA ILE A 109 14.32 0.92 1.40
C ILE A 109 15.38 2.01 1.37
N SER A 110 16.50 1.75 2.05
CA SER A 110 17.60 2.69 2.20
C SER A 110 18.79 2.24 1.38
N HIS A 111 19.30 3.16 0.55
CA HIS A 111 20.54 3.04 -0.18
C HIS A 111 21.35 4.34 0.02
N PRO A 112 22.69 4.34 -0.01
CA PRO A 112 23.48 5.54 0.25
C PRO A 112 23.10 6.79 -0.55
N GLY A 113 22.55 6.61 -1.76
CA GLY A 113 22.12 7.74 -2.61
C GLY A 113 20.63 8.07 -2.57
N MET A 114 19.79 7.26 -1.93
CA MET A 114 18.34 7.45 -1.98
C MET A 114 17.61 6.63 -0.91
N VAL A 115 16.57 7.22 -0.35
CA VAL A 115 15.60 6.52 0.51
C VAL A 115 14.23 6.59 -0.15
N ILE A 116 13.57 5.44 -0.30
CA ILE A 116 12.24 5.34 -0.88
C ILE A 116 11.29 4.60 0.06
N TYR A 117 9.99 4.80 -0.13
CA TYR A 117 8.96 4.11 0.61
C TYR A 117 8.12 3.23 -0.30
N MET A 118 8.17 1.93 -0.08
CA MET A 118 7.38 0.95 -0.83
C MET A 118 6.04 0.75 -0.14
N LEU A 119 5.01 1.42 -0.65
CA LEU A 119 3.66 1.40 -0.11
C LEU A 119 3.01 0.03 -0.33
N GLN A 120 2.51 -0.59 0.74
CA GLN A 120 1.73 -1.84 0.65
C GLN A 120 0.26 -1.65 1.00
N ARG A 121 -0.04 -0.80 1.98
CA ARG A 121 -1.40 -0.44 2.36
C ARG A 121 -1.43 0.93 3.04
N LEU A 122 -2.62 1.53 3.07
CA LEU A 122 -2.85 2.83 3.69
C LEU A 122 -4.24 2.91 4.29
N ARG A 123 -4.45 3.88 5.16
CA ARG A 123 -5.76 4.23 5.70
C ARG A 123 -5.83 5.70 6.07
N ALA A 124 -7.05 6.25 6.20
CA ALA A 124 -7.22 7.55 6.81
C ALA A 124 -6.85 7.49 8.31
N PRO A 125 -6.23 8.54 8.88
CA PRO A 125 -5.90 8.56 10.30
C PRO A 125 -7.13 8.35 11.18
N GLY A 126 -6.95 7.56 12.24
CA GLY A 126 -8.04 7.24 13.18
C GLY A 126 -9.03 6.18 12.71
N THR A 127 -8.90 5.66 11.49
CA THR A 127 -9.72 4.52 11.03
C THR A 127 -9.03 3.19 11.33
N THR A 128 -9.82 2.12 11.41
CA THR A 128 -9.29 0.77 11.68
C THR A 128 -9.05 -0.04 10.42
N GLU A 129 -9.71 0.33 9.31
CA GLU A 129 -9.68 -0.43 8.07
C GLU A 129 -8.48 -0.04 7.19
N TRP A 130 -7.64 -1.02 6.88
CA TRP A 130 -6.53 -0.87 5.96
C TRP A 130 -6.94 -1.20 4.53
N VAL A 131 -6.65 -0.30 3.61
CA VAL A 131 -6.82 -0.50 2.17
C VAL A 131 -5.50 -0.95 1.56
N ARG A 132 -5.51 -2.03 0.80
CA ARG A 132 -4.33 -2.49 0.04
C ARG A 132 -4.04 -1.53 -1.10
N ALA A 133 -2.78 -1.17 -1.27
CA ALA A 133 -2.33 -0.31 -2.35
C ALA A 133 -2.25 -1.11 -3.67
N THR A 134 -3.37 -1.33 -4.32
CA THR A 134 -3.52 -2.12 -5.57
C THR A 134 -4.20 -1.35 -6.69
N ALA A 135 -4.44 -0.04 -6.51
CA ALA A 135 -5.24 0.77 -7.43
C ALA A 135 -4.76 0.71 -8.89
N PHE A 136 -3.44 0.73 -9.14
CA PHE A 136 -2.94 0.59 -10.50
C PHE A 136 -3.28 -0.77 -11.13
N ALA A 137 -3.12 -1.85 -10.36
CA ALA A 137 -3.39 -3.19 -10.88
C ALA A 137 -4.88 -3.36 -11.22
N GLU A 138 -5.76 -2.84 -10.37
CA GLU A 138 -7.20 -2.90 -10.59
C GLU A 138 -7.62 -2.03 -11.79
N ASP A 139 -7.14 -0.80 -11.88
CA ASP A 139 -7.38 0.08 -13.01
C ASP A 139 -6.90 -0.55 -14.35
N TRP A 140 -5.70 -1.13 -14.35
CA TRP A 140 -5.16 -1.80 -15.53
C TRP A 140 -6.02 -3.01 -15.96
N LYS A 141 -6.47 -3.83 -15.00
CA LYS A 141 -7.37 -4.95 -15.26
C LYS A 141 -8.67 -4.48 -15.92
N GLN A 142 -9.31 -3.45 -15.37
CA GLN A 142 -10.53 -2.87 -15.89
C GLN A 142 -10.36 -2.36 -17.32
N ARG A 143 -9.32 -1.57 -17.58
CA ARG A 143 -9.04 -1.02 -18.91
C ARG A 143 -8.72 -2.08 -19.96
N ASN A 144 -8.19 -3.22 -19.56
CA ASN A 144 -7.78 -4.30 -20.46
C ASN A 144 -8.72 -5.52 -20.42
N ASN A 145 -9.85 -5.41 -19.72
CA ASN A 145 -10.83 -6.49 -19.58
C ASN A 145 -10.18 -7.84 -19.21
N THR A 146 -9.38 -7.86 -18.16
CA THR A 146 -8.63 -9.04 -17.73
C THR A 146 -8.56 -9.12 -16.20
N GLU A 147 -8.59 -10.33 -15.66
CA GLU A 147 -8.39 -10.56 -14.22
C GLU A 147 -6.92 -10.59 -13.78
N ASN A 148 -5.98 -10.55 -14.71
CA ASN A 148 -4.57 -10.75 -14.42
C ASN A 148 -3.70 -9.55 -14.83
N ALA A 149 -3.25 -8.76 -13.86
CA ALA A 149 -2.31 -7.67 -14.07
C ALA A 149 -0.82 -8.09 -13.93
N LYS A 150 -0.52 -9.37 -13.70
CA LYS A 150 0.89 -9.82 -13.65
C LYS A 150 1.56 -9.58 -14.99
N ARG A 151 2.79 -9.05 -14.96
CA ARG A 151 3.57 -8.71 -16.15
C ARG A 151 2.80 -7.83 -17.13
N TRP A 152 1.95 -6.91 -16.61
CA TRP A 152 1.11 -5.99 -17.38
C TRP A 152 1.88 -5.30 -18.52
N PHE A 153 3.12 -4.87 -18.28
CA PHE A 153 3.98 -4.18 -19.24
C PHE A 153 4.30 -5.00 -20.50
N ARG A 154 4.22 -6.32 -20.45
CA ARG A 154 4.37 -7.20 -21.63
C ARG A 154 3.11 -7.28 -22.48
N ARG A 155 1.99 -6.85 -21.94
CA ARG A 155 0.69 -6.91 -22.60
C ARG A 155 0.09 -5.53 -22.85
N ASP A 156 0.75 -4.49 -22.37
CA ASP A 156 0.31 -3.11 -22.57
C ASP A 156 0.49 -2.71 -24.03
N GLY A 157 -0.60 -2.26 -24.68
CA GLY A 157 -0.61 -1.90 -26.09
C GLY A 157 0.34 -0.74 -26.40
N MET A 158 0.34 0.30 -25.54
CA MET A 158 1.18 1.47 -25.74
C MET A 158 2.68 1.11 -25.63
N ALA A 159 3.06 0.30 -24.61
CA ALA A 159 4.43 -0.17 -24.47
C ALA A 159 4.87 -1.00 -25.69
N ASN A 160 4.00 -1.88 -26.18
CA ASN A 160 4.29 -2.69 -27.35
C ASN A 160 4.37 -1.85 -28.65
N ASP A 161 3.59 -0.79 -28.78
CA ASP A 161 3.68 0.14 -29.90
C ASP A 161 5.02 0.89 -29.94
N VAL A 162 5.47 1.36 -28.77
CA VAL A 162 6.80 1.98 -28.64
C VAL A 162 7.90 0.98 -29.02
N ILE A 163 7.83 -0.25 -28.53
CA ILE A 163 8.82 -1.29 -28.86
C ILE A 163 8.83 -1.62 -30.36
N ARG A 164 7.66 -1.68 -31.01
CA ARG A 164 7.58 -1.91 -32.45
C ARG A 164 8.18 -0.77 -33.27
N THR A 165 7.97 0.47 -32.82
CA THR A 165 8.41 1.66 -33.56
C THR A 165 9.92 1.91 -33.41
N PHE A 166 10.45 1.74 -32.20
CA PHE A 166 11.82 2.12 -31.85
C PHE A 166 12.74 0.93 -31.53
N GLY A 167 12.24 -0.30 -31.57
CA GLY A 167 12.97 -1.50 -31.19
C GLY A 167 12.94 -1.76 -29.67
N LYS A 168 13.64 -2.81 -29.24
CA LYS A 168 13.72 -3.18 -27.83
C LYS A 168 14.41 -2.09 -27.02
N VAL A 169 13.78 -1.69 -25.94
CA VAL A 169 14.35 -0.76 -24.95
C VAL A 169 15.39 -1.49 -24.10
N GLY A 170 16.53 -0.87 -23.92
CA GLY A 170 17.61 -1.37 -23.06
C GLY A 170 18.95 -1.52 -23.79
N ARG A 171 19.95 -1.98 -23.08
CA ARG A 171 21.29 -2.19 -23.64
C ARG A 171 21.31 -3.52 -24.41
N PRO A 172 21.76 -3.52 -25.66
CA PRO A 172 21.76 -4.75 -26.49
C PRO A 172 22.76 -5.81 -26.02
N ASP A 173 23.75 -5.41 -25.22
CA ASP A 173 24.81 -6.25 -24.66
C ASP A 173 24.39 -6.95 -23.33
N ILE A 174 23.23 -6.59 -22.77
CA ILE A 174 22.72 -7.24 -21.56
C ILE A 174 21.73 -8.34 -21.95
N VAL A 175 22.11 -9.58 -21.67
CA VAL A 175 21.22 -10.74 -21.80
C VAL A 175 20.43 -10.83 -20.49
N PRO A 176 19.06 -10.69 -20.51
CA PRO A 176 18.26 -10.89 -19.30
C PRO A 176 18.45 -12.31 -18.75
N PRO A 177 18.41 -12.48 -17.41
CA PRO A 177 18.38 -13.84 -16.85
C PRO A 177 17.16 -14.60 -17.37
N PRO A 178 17.25 -15.94 -17.45
CA PRO A 178 16.11 -16.75 -17.87
C PRO A 178 14.91 -16.48 -16.96
N SER A 179 13.73 -16.33 -17.55
CA SER A 179 12.49 -16.12 -16.80
C SER A 179 12.14 -17.39 -16.04
N GLU A 180 12.15 -17.33 -14.69
CA GLU A 180 11.54 -18.34 -13.83
C GLU A 180 10.03 -18.45 -14.07
#